data_b635f1a6b5f479f36596a44272e3a26f
#
_entry.id   b635f1a6b5f479f36596a44272e3a26f
#
_cell.length_a   1.000
_cell.length_b   1.000
_cell.length_c   1.000
_cell.angle_alpha   90.00
_cell.angle_beta   90.00
_cell.angle_gamma   90.00
#
_symmetry.space_group_name_H-M   'P 1'
#
loop_
_entity.id
_entity.type
_entity.pdbx_description
1 polymer ?
#
loop_
_entity_poly.entity_id
_entity_poly.type
_entity_poly.pdbx_seq_one_letter_code
_entity_poly.pdbx_strand_id
1 'polypeptide(L)'
;MEMNHVLVVEDDKEIREALEIYLKSQGYEVFQAADGIEGLEVIEKEEIHLAIVDIMMPRMDGIRMTMKLREKYDFPVIMLSAKSEEVDKIMGLNIGADDYVTKPFTPMELLARVNSQLRRYRMFAEKLRDREENQNIHVIGGLELNEATVEVSVDGEPVRLTPIEYKILLLLMKSPGRVFSAEEIYERVWNEKAINTDTIMVHIRNIREKIESCPKEPKYLKVVWGVGYKIEKQA
;
A
#
# COMPACT_ATOMS: atom_id res chain seq x y z
N MET A 1 -7.80 -12.56 -20.65
CA MET A 1 -7.66 -11.69 -19.46
C MET A 1 -7.37 -12.60 -18.31
N GLU A 2 -6.25 -12.47 -17.66
CA GLU A 2 -5.97 -13.21 -16.43
C GLU A 2 -6.96 -12.76 -15.36
N MET A 3 -7.57 -13.73 -14.69
CA MET A 3 -8.55 -13.49 -13.63
C MET A 3 -7.78 -13.06 -12.38
N ASN A 4 -8.18 -11.96 -11.72
CA ASN A 4 -7.49 -11.55 -10.50
C ASN A 4 -7.96 -12.38 -9.33
N HIS A 5 -7.02 -12.80 -8.51
CA HIS A 5 -7.24 -13.55 -7.29
C HIS A 5 -7.30 -12.59 -6.10
N VAL A 6 -8.39 -12.63 -5.38
CA VAL A 6 -8.62 -11.81 -4.18
C VAL A 6 -8.78 -12.74 -2.98
N LEU A 7 -7.96 -12.52 -1.96
CA LEU A 7 -8.08 -13.21 -0.68
C LEU A 7 -8.95 -12.38 0.27
N VAL A 8 -9.96 -13.01 0.86
CA VAL A 8 -10.80 -12.43 1.92
C VAL A 8 -10.51 -13.15 3.23
N VAL A 9 -10.02 -12.41 4.21
CA VAL A 9 -9.70 -12.90 5.56
C VAL A 9 -10.60 -12.18 6.55
N GLU A 10 -11.61 -12.90 7.07
CA GLU A 10 -12.67 -12.37 7.91
C GLU A 10 -13.21 -13.51 8.77
N ASP A 11 -13.33 -13.35 10.07
CA ASP A 11 -13.81 -14.40 10.96
C ASP A 11 -15.34 -14.56 10.91
N ASP A 12 -16.07 -13.48 10.68
CA ASP A 12 -17.51 -13.54 10.48
C ASP A 12 -17.84 -14.20 9.12
N LYS A 13 -18.44 -15.39 9.21
CA LYS A 13 -18.79 -16.19 8.04
C LYS A 13 -19.78 -15.49 7.12
N GLU A 14 -20.76 -14.75 7.66
CA GLU A 14 -21.79 -14.09 6.85
C GLU A 14 -21.18 -12.94 6.04
N ILE A 15 -20.28 -12.15 6.65
CA ILE A 15 -19.54 -11.08 5.98
C ILE A 15 -18.64 -11.69 4.91
N ARG A 16 -17.91 -12.74 5.23
CA ARG A 16 -16.98 -13.41 4.32
C ARG A 16 -17.70 -13.97 3.07
N GLU A 17 -18.83 -14.66 3.26
CA GLU A 17 -19.64 -15.18 2.16
C GLU A 17 -20.28 -14.06 1.31
N ALA A 18 -20.74 -12.99 1.95
CA ALA A 18 -21.28 -11.84 1.23
C ALA A 18 -20.21 -11.17 0.35
N LEU A 19 -19.00 -10.99 0.88
CA LEU A 19 -17.87 -10.45 0.12
C LEU A 19 -17.49 -11.35 -1.07
N GLU A 20 -17.47 -12.67 -0.87
CA GLU A 20 -17.21 -13.61 -1.95
C GLU A 20 -18.21 -13.46 -3.09
N ILE A 21 -19.52 -13.44 -2.77
CA ILE A 21 -20.58 -13.28 -3.78
C ILE A 21 -20.39 -12.00 -4.59
N TYR A 22 -20.13 -10.87 -3.90
CA TYR A 22 -19.93 -9.58 -4.56
C TYR A 22 -18.69 -9.57 -5.46
N LEU A 23 -17.56 -10.06 -4.97
CA LEU A 23 -16.31 -10.10 -5.72
C LEU A 23 -16.41 -11.04 -6.92
N LYS A 24 -16.98 -12.22 -6.75
CA LYS A 24 -17.22 -13.16 -7.87
C LYS A 24 -18.14 -12.58 -8.94
N SER A 25 -19.16 -11.79 -8.55
CA SER A 25 -20.02 -11.11 -9.52
C SER A 25 -19.29 -10.10 -10.40
N GLN A 26 -18.11 -9.64 -9.97
CA GLN A 26 -17.23 -8.73 -10.72
C GLN A 26 -16.13 -9.47 -11.50
N GLY A 27 -16.15 -10.81 -11.52
CA GLY A 27 -15.20 -11.62 -12.25
C GLY A 27 -13.87 -11.85 -11.54
N TYR A 28 -13.85 -11.73 -10.21
CA TYR A 28 -12.68 -12.10 -9.40
C TYR A 28 -12.75 -13.57 -9.01
N GLU A 29 -11.58 -14.22 -8.93
CA GLU A 29 -11.43 -15.46 -8.20
C GLU A 29 -11.21 -15.15 -6.72
N VAL A 30 -11.97 -15.79 -5.83
CA VAL A 30 -11.97 -15.45 -4.40
C VAL A 30 -11.55 -16.64 -3.58
N PHE A 31 -10.50 -16.44 -2.79
CA PHE A 31 -10.03 -17.32 -1.74
C PHE A 31 -10.51 -16.81 -0.38
N GLN A 32 -10.81 -17.69 0.54
CA GLN A 32 -11.31 -17.34 1.86
C GLN A 32 -10.42 -17.91 2.97
N ALA A 33 -10.34 -17.16 4.07
CA ALA A 33 -9.73 -17.60 5.31
C ALA A 33 -10.50 -17.02 6.50
N ALA A 34 -10.57 -17.76 7.61
CA ALA A 34 -11.30 -17.36 8.80
C ALA A 34 -10.42 -16.61 9.82
N ASP A 35 -9.13 -16.53 9.61
CA ASP A 35 -8.17 -15.78 10.42
C ASP A 35 -6.82 -15.62 9.70
N GLY A 36 -5.90 -14.90 10.35
CA GLY A 36 -4.60 -14.59 9.76
C GLY A 36 -3.69 -15.79 9.55
N ILE A 37 -3.86 -16.89 10.27
CA ILE A 37 -3.06 -18.12 10.06
C ILE A 37 -3.48 -18.78 8.77
N GLU A 38 -4.78 -19.02 8.61
CA GLU A 38 -5.34 -19.60 7.39
C GLU A 38 -5.06 -18.69 6.17
N GLY A 39 -5.14 -17.37 6.36
CA GLY A 39 -4.81 -16.38 5.32
C GLY A 39 -3.37 -16.53 4.82
N LEU A 40 -2.40 -16.69 5.71
CA LEU A 40 -1.00 -16.92 5.32
C LEU A 40 -0.79 -18.26 4.62
N GLU A 41 -1.50 -19.33 5.05
CA GLU A 41 -1.45 -20.63 4.38
C GLU A 41 -1.99 -20.58 2.95
N VAL A 42 -3.05 -19.78 2.70
CA VAL A 42 -3.57 -19.57 1.34
C VAL A 42 -2.54 -18.85 0.48
N ILE A 43 -1.91 -17.78 1.00
CA ILE A 43 -0.90 -16.99 0.27
C ILE A 43 0.33 -17.83 -0.11
N GLU A 44 0.67 -18.85 0.68
CA GLU A 44 1.78 -19.75 0.36
C GLU A 44 1.46 -20.75 -0.77
N LYS A 45 0.18 -21.03 -1.01
CA LYS A 45 -0.30 -22.04 -1.97
C LYS A 45 -0.81 -21.43 -3.27
N GLU A 46 -1.36 -20.21 -3.19
CA GLU A 46 -2.07 -19.58 -4.28
C GLU A 46 -1.44 -18.22 -4.62
N GLU A 47 -1.46 -17.85 -5.89
CA GLU A 47 -1.05 -16.53 -6.33
C GLU A 47 -2.13 -15.52 -6.00
N ILE A 48 -1.87 -14.61 -5.05
CA ILE A 48 -2.82 -13.59 -4.61
C ILE A 48 -2.43 -12.23 -5.18
N HIS A 49 -3.41 -11.51 -5.75
CA HIS A 49 -3.23 -10.19 -6.34
C HIS A 49 -3.71 -9.04 -5.44
N LEU A 50 -4.58 -9.34 -4.46
CA LEU A 50 -5.06 -8.41 -3.44
C LEU A 50 -5.60 -9.18 -2.24
N ALA A 51 -5.36 -8.69 -1.03
CA ALA A 51 -6.01 -9.21 0.17
C ALA A 51 -6.94 -8.16 0.80
N ILE A 52 -8.11 -8.61 1.26
CA ILE A 52 -9.03 -7.88 2.13
C ILE A 52 -8.95 -8.56 3.49
N VAL A 53 -8.54 -7.84 4.52
CA VAL A 53 -8.19 -8.44 5.83
C VAL A 53 -8.90 -7.70 6.95
N ASP A 54 -9.71 -8.41 7.73
CA ASP A 54 -10.25 -7.83 8.96
C ASP A 54 -9.14 -7.66 10.01
N ILE A 55 -9.19 -6.56 10.74
CA ILE A 55 -8.23 -6.28 11.82
C ILE A 55 -8.48 -7.23 12.99
N MET A 56 -9.73 -7.38 13.40
CA MET A 56 -10.10 -8.07 14.64
C MET A 56 -10.52 -9.51 14.36
N MET A 57 -9.57 -10.42 14.43
CA MET A 57 -9.81 -11.85 14.22
C MET A 57 -9.20 -12.71 15.33
N PRO A 58 -9.75 -13.90 15.60
CA PRO A 58 -9.17 -14.85 16.55
C PRO A 58 -7.85 -15.42 16.05
N ARG A 59 -7.10 -16.05 16.91
CA ARG A 59 -5.81 -16.73 16.67
C ARG A 59 -4.71 -15.76 16.19
N MET A 60 -4.85 -15.18 15.00
CA MET A 60 -3.95 -14.16 14.46
C MET A 60 -4.78 -13.02 13.89
N ASP A 61 -4.60 -11.83 14.45
CA ASP A 61 -5.21 -10.60 13.97
C ASP A 61 -4.66 -10.16 12.61
N GLY A 62 -5.43 -9.30 11.90
CA GLY A 62 -5.06 -8.83 10.57
C GLY A 62 -3.78 -7.99 10.54
N ILE A 63 -3.47 -7.32 11.65
CA ILE A 63 -2.26 -6.52 11.80
C ILE A 63 -1.02 -7.42 11.75
N ARG A 64 -1.00 -8.44 12.58
CA ARG A 64 0.10 -9.42 12.63
C ARG A 64 0.24 -10.22 11.35
N MET A 65 -0.90 -10.58 10.74
CA MET A 65 -0.91 -11.23 9.44
C MET A 65 -0.23 -10.35 8.38
N THR A 66 -0.61 -9.07 8.30
CA THR A 66 -0.05 -8.13 7.32
C THR A 66 1.43 -7.87 7.54
N MET A 67 1.90 -7.78 8.78
CA MET A 67 3.34 -7.70 9.07
C MET A 67 4.11 -8.87 8.46
N LYS A 68 3.66 -10.10 8.71
CA LYS A 68 4.30 -11.31 8.18
C LYS A 68 4.20 -11.40 6.66
N LEU A 69 3.06 -11.02 6.09
CA LEU A 69 2.86 -10.95 4.65
C LEU A 69 3.89 -10.02 4.01
N ARG A 70 4.13 -8.85 4.60
CA ARG A 70 5.06 -7.84 4.08
C ARG A 70 6.54 -8.24 4.13
N GLU A 71 6.89 -9.27 4.86
CA GLU A 71 8.25 -9.85 4.80
C GLU A 71 8.57 -10.46 3.42
N LYS A 72 7.54 -10.91 2.67
CA LYS A 72 7.73 -11.66 1.43
C LYS A 72 6.94 -11.12 0.22
N TYR A 73 5.82 -10.42 0.44
CA TYR A 73 4.85 -10.08 -0.59
C TYR A 73 4.50 -8.59 -0.61
N ASP A 74 4.30 -8.04 -1.83
CA ASP A 74 4.05 -6.62 -2.07
C ASP A 74 2.67 -6.35 -2.71
N PHE A 75 1.83 -7.38 -2.90
CA PHE A 75 0.49 -7.15 -3.41
C PHE A 75 -0.37 -6.30 -2.45
N PRO A 76 -1.36 -5.54 -2.97
CA PRO A 76 -2.13 -4.62 -2.14
C PRO A 76 -2.97 -5.32 -1.07
N VAL A 77 -3.03 -4.68 0.11
CA VAL A 77 -3.82 -5.10 1.27
C VAL A 77 -4.79 -3.98 1.65
N ILE A 78 -6.09 -4.29 1.66
CA ILE A 78 -7.15 -3.43 2.19
C ILE A 78 -7.57 -3.97 3.55
N MET A 79 -7.44 -3.17 4.59
CA MET A 79 -7.88 -3.56 5.92
C MET A 79 -9.34 -3.17 6.18
N LEU A 80 -10.09 -4.06 6.83
CA LEU A 80 -11.42 -3.78 7.36
C LEU A 80 -11.29 -3.44 8.85
N SER A 81 -11.86 -2.31 9.28
CA SER A 81 -11.75 -1.80 10.65
C SER A 81 -13.11 -1.43 11.23
N ALA A 82 -13.33 -1.67 12.51
CA ALA A 82 -14.48 -1.14 13.22
C ALA A 82 -14.36 0.40 13.40
N LYS A 83 -15.48 1.11 13.40
CA LYS A 83 -15.55 2.59 13.38
C LYS A 83 -14.94 3.29 14.62
N SER A 84 -14.67 2.56 15.68
CA SER A 84 -14.29 3.12 17.01
C SER A 84 -12.79 3.26 17.26
N GLU A 85 -11.94 2.82 16.33
CA GLU A 85 -10.51 2.67 16.61
C GLU A 85 -9.64 3.41 15.59
N GLU A 86 -9.54 4.74 15.75
CA GLU A 86 -8.53 5.54 15.02
C GLU A 86 -7.11 5.01 15.22
N VAL A 87 -6.84 4.40 16.38
CA VAL A 87 -5.55 3.79 16.71
C VAL A 87 -5.26 2.58 15.83
N ASP A 88 -6.26 1.75 15.54
CA ASP A 88 -6.09 0.56 14.69
C ASP A 88 -5.87 0.93 13.22
N LYS A 89 -6.47 2.03 12.77
CA LYS A 89 -6.23 2.58 11.43
C LYS A 89 -4.78 3.03 11.26
N ILE A 90 -4.27 3.77 12.25
CA ILE A 90 -2.89 4.24 12.26
C ILE A 90 -1.93 3.07 12.39
N MET A 91 -2.25 2.06 13.20
CA MET A 91 -1.45 0.84 13.32
C MET A 91 -1.46 0.00 12.03
N GLY A 92 -2.63 -0.23 11.42
CA GLY A 92 -2.74 -1.03 10.20
C GLY A 92 -1.95 -0.45 9.02
N LEU A 93 -1.97 0.86 8.85
CA LEU A 93 -1.20 1.56 7.82
C LEU A 93 0.31 1.60 8.14
N ASN A 94 0.70 1.74 9.41
CA ASN A 94 2.11 1.65 9.84
C ASN A 94 2.75 0.30 9.48
N ILE A 95 1.95 -0.73 9.29
CA ILE A 95 2.39 -2.11 9.06
C ILE A 95 2.46 -2.45 7.57
N GLY A 96 2.04 -1.52 6.70
CA GLY A 96 2.12 -1.69 5.24
C GLY A 96 0.81 -2.07 4.56
N ALA A 97 -0.35 -1.81 5.18
CA ALA A 97 -1.63 -1.81 4.45
C ALA A 97 -1.66 -0.66 3.43
N ASP A 98 -2.26 -0.88 2.27
CA ASP A 98 -2.33 0.10 1.18
C ASP A 98 -3.59 0.96 1.25
N ASP A 99 -4.63 0.46 1.90
CA ASP A 99 -5.89 1.16 2.12
C ASP A 99 -6.65 0.53 3.29
N TYR A 100 -7.70 1.20 3.78
CA TYR A 100 -8.60 0.60 4.76
C TYR A 100 -10.05 1.05 4.55
N VAL A 101 -10.99 0.23 5.03
CA VAL A 101 -12.43 0.45 4.95
C VAL A 101 -13.03 0.29 6.34
N THR A 102 -13.84 1.26 6.75
CA THR A 102 -14.50 1.23 8.06
C THR A 102 -15.80 0.43 8.00
N LYS A 103 -16.01 -0.52 8.89
CA LYS A 103 -17.29 -1.20 9.10
C LYS A 103 -18.29 -0.26 9.82
N PRO A 104 -19.59 -0.18 9.42
CA PRO A 104 -20.15 -0.85 8.26
C PRO A 104 -19.82 -0.15 6.95
N PHE A 105 -19.53 -0.89 5.92
CA PHE A 105 -19.24 -0.40 4.57
C PHE A 105 -20.29 -0.88 3.57
N THR A 106 -20.41 -0.19 2.44
CA THR A 106 -21.20 -0.66 1.34
C THR A 106 -20.38 -1.57 0.42
N PRO A 107 -20.96 -2.61 -0.19
CA PRO A 107 -20.26 -3.45 -1.17
C PRO A 107 -19.67 -2.62 -2.33
N MET A 108 -20.36 -1.57 -2.76
CA MET A 108 -19.88 -0.69 -3.82
C MET A 108 -18.62 0.09 -3.43
N GLU A 109 -18.54 0.57 -2.18
CA GLU A 109 -17.36 1.27 -1.67
C GLU A 109 -16.14 0.34 -1.68
N LEU A 110 -16.30 -0.88 -1.13
CA LEU A 110 -15.23 -1.86 -1.09
C LEU A 110 -14.78 -2.25 -2.50
N LEU A 111 -15.72 -2.53 -3.41
CA LEU A 111 -15.40 -2.84 -4.80
C LEU A 111 -14.67 -1.72 -5.54
N ALA A 112 -15.05 -0.46 -5.30
CA ALA A 112 -14.34 0.68 -5.89
C ALA A 112 -12.88 0.71 -5.44
N ARG A 113 -12.60 0.43 -4.16
CA ARG A 113 -11.24 0.36 -3.61
C ARG A 113 -10.46 -0.84 -4.14
N VAL A 114 -11.08 -2.03 -4.21
CA VAL A 114 -10.48 -3.23 -4.82
C VAL A 114 -10.08 -2.95 -6.26
N ASN A 115 -10.99 -2.40 -7.07
CA ASN A 115 -10.72 -2.03 -8.45
C ASN A 115 -9.56 -1.03 -8.57
N SER A 116 -9.56 -0.02 -7.70
CA SER A 116 -8.52 1.01 -7.67
C SER A 116 -7.15 0.42 -7.32
N GLN A 117 -7.06 -0.42 -6.28
CA GLN A 117 -5.82 -1.06 -5.85
C GLN A 117 -5.28 -2.03 -6.91
N LEU A 118 -6.12 -2.91 -7.46
CA LEU A 118 -5.72 -3.85 -8.51
C LEU A 118 -5.27 -3.14 -9.80
N ARG A 119 -5.95 -2.09 -10.23
CA ARG A 119 -5.53 -1.28 -11.37
C ARG A 119 -4.14 -0.69 -11.15
N ARG A 120 -3.87 -0.15 -9.95
CA ARG A 120 -2.57 0.42 -9.59
C ARG A 120 -1.47 -0.65 -9.57
N TYR A 121 -1.77 -1.81 -9.00
CA TYR A 121 -0.84 -2.93 -8.93
C TYR A 121 -0.46 -3.43 -10.33
N ARG A 122 -1.44 -3.59 -11.24
CA ARG A 122 -1.18 -3.98 -12.64
C ARG A 122 -0.37 -2.93 -13.40
N MET A 123 -0.76 -1.67 -13.31
CA MET A 123 0.01 -0.59 -13.97
C MET A 123 1.45 -0.52 -13.47
N PHE A 124 1.69 -0.92 -12.22
CA PHE A 124 3.03 -1.03 -11.67
C PHE A 124 3.77 -2.22 -12.27
N ALA A 125 3.15 -3.39 -12.35
CA ALA A 125 3.72 -4.59 -12.95
C ALA A 125 3.94 -4.45 -14.48
N GLU A 126 3.02 -3.81 -15.20
CA GLU A 126 3.17 -3.52 -16.63
C GLU A 126 4.31 -2.55 -16.90
N LYS A 127 4.49 -1.52 -16.07
CA LYS A 127 5.64 -0.61 -16.16
C LYS A 127 6.98 -1.31 -15.94
N LEU A 128 7.01 -2.39 -15.21
CA LEU A 128 8.20 -3.24 -15.07
C LEU A 128 8.53 -4.00 -16.35
N ARG A 129 7.52 -4.38 -17.15
CA ARG A 129 7.71 -5.18 -18.37
C ARG A 129 8.05 -4.34 -19.63
N ASP A 130 7.56 -3.09 -19.73
CA ASP A 130 7.65 -2.28 -20.95
C ASP A 130 8.87 -1.36 -21.03
N ARG A 131 9.86 -1.43 -20.14
CA ARG A 131 10.91 -0.41 -20.00
C ARG A 131 12.34 -0.91 -20.14
N GLU A 132 12.71 -1.41 -21.28
CA GLU A 132 14.14 -1.65 -21.57
C GLU A 132 14.92 -0.41 -22.07
N GLU A 133 14.35 0.77 -22.32
CA GLU A 133 15.07 1.83 -23.08
C GLU A 133 15.02 3.28 -22.59
N ASN A 134 14.53 3.63 -21.38
CA ASN A 134 14.70 5.01 -20.91
C ASN A 134 15.12 5.08 -19.44
N GLN A 135 16.40 5.39 -19.22
CA GLN A 135 16.99 5.57 -17.89
C GLN A 135 16.51 6.88 -17.25
N ASN A 136 15.28 6.89 -16.72
CA ASN A 136 14.85 7.94 -15.81
C ASN A 136 15.30 7.56 -14.38
N ILE A 137 16.58 7.85 -14.09
CA ILE A 137 17.14 7.66 -12.75
C ILE A 137 17.09 9.00 -12.02
N HIS A 138 16.44 9.01 -10.88
CA HIS A 138 16.42 10.17 -9.98
C HIS A 138 17.42 9.94 -8.86
N VAL A 139 18.40 10.85 -8.72
CA VAL A 139 19.45 10.77 -7.70
C VAL A 139 19.42 12.00 -6.83
N ILE A 140 19.37 11.83 -5.52
CA ILE A 140 19.44 12.90 -4.53
C ILE A 140 20.34 12.44 -3.37
N GLY A 141 21.59 12.91 -3.36
CA GLY A 141 22.61 12.39 -2.45
C GLY A 141 22.86 10.91 -2.69
N GLY A 142 22.71 10.07 -1.67
CA GLY A 142 22.82 8.62 -1.80
C GLY A 142 21.51 7.91 -2.13
N LEU A 143 20.38 8.63 -2.16
CA LEU A 143 19.08 8.06 -2.55
C LEU A 143 18.95 8.04 -4.07
N GLU A 144 18.76 6.84 -4.62
CA GLU A 144 18.58 6.61 -6.05
C GLU A 144 17.29 5.86 -6.30
N LEU A 145 16.52 6.30 -7.30
CA LEU A 145 15.28 5.68 -7.75
C LEU A 145 15.32 5.54 -9.26
N ASN A 146 15.22 4.32 -9.76
CA ASN A 146 15.17 3.99 -11.17
C ASN A 146 13.71 3.71 -11.58
N GLU A 147 13.14 4.58 -12.44
CA GLU A 147 11.75 4.41 -12.92
C GLU A 147 11.61 3.23 -13.88
N ALA A 148 12.67 2.84 -14.55
CA ALA A 148 12.63 1.76 -15.54
C ALA A 148 12.59 0.38 -14.85
N THR A 149 13.42 0.18 -13.81
CA THR A 149 13.48 -1.07 -13.05
C THR A 149 12.58 -1.06 -11.80
N VAL A 150 12.05 0.12 -11.43
CA VAL A 150 11.27 0.35 -10.21
C VAL A 150 12.07 0.03 -8.94
N GLU A 151 13.37 0.13 -9.04
CA GLU A 151 14.31 -0.09 -7.95
C GLU A 151 14.58 1.20 -7.21
N VAL A 152 14.79 1.06 -5.91
CA VAL A 152 15.24 2.14 -5.03
C VAL A 152 16.45 1.65 -4.27
N SER A 153 17.48 2.48 -4.15
CA SER A 153 18.64 2.22 -3.32
C SER A 153 19.02 3.43 -2.49
N VAL A 154 19.71 3.20 -1.38
CA VAL A 154 20.31 4.22 -0.53
C VAL A 154 21.77 3.86 -0.33
N ASP A 155 22.68 4.75 -0.74
CA ASP A 155 24.12 4.53 -0.69
C ASP A 155 24.56 3.20 -1.38
N GLY A 156 23.81 2.81 -2.44
CA GLY A 156 24.02 1.57 -3.21
C GLY A 156 23.34 0.33 -2.64
N GLU A 157 22.77 0.40 -1.45
CA GLU A 157 22.04 -0.73 -0.86
C GLU A 157 20.56 -0.71 -1.30
N PRO A 158 20.01 -1.83 -1.81
CA PRO A 158 18.65 -1.88 -2.30
C PRO A 158 17.63 -1.73 -1.17
N VAL A 159 16.60 -0.91 -1.43
CA VAL A 159 15.50 -0.65 -0.49
C VAL A 159 14.18 -1.14 -1.07
N ARG A 160 13.49 -2.00 -0.33
CA ARG A 160 12.21 -2.53 -0.72
C ARG A 160 11.05 -1.64 -0.27
N LEU A 161 10.35 -1.06 -1.25
CA LEU A 161 9.15 -0.26 -1.03
C LEU A 161 7.91 -1.00 -1.52
N THR A 162 6.78 -0.77 -0.85
CA THR A 162 5.48 -1.18 -1.41
C THR A 162 5.14 -0.34 -2.64
N PRO A 163 4.23 -0.77 -3.53
CA PRO A 163 3.83 0.00 -4.71
C PRO A 163 3.37 1.43 -4.41
N ILE A 164 2.69 1.64 -3.29
CA ILE A 164 2.22 2.97 -2.86
C ILE A 164 3.39 3.82 -2.35
N GLU A 165 4.25 3.27 -1.51
CA GLU A 165 5.44 3.96 -1.01
C GLU A 165 6.36 4.39 -2.15
N TYR A 166 6.58 3.50 -3.12
CA TYR A 166 7.35 3.81 -4.32
C TYR A 166 6.73 4.99 -5.10
N LYS A 167 5.41 4.98 -5.34
CA LYS A 167 4.73 6.06 -6.07
C LYS A 167 4.79 7.39 -5.34
N ILE A 168 4.66 7.38 -4.01
CA ILE A 168 4.82 8.59 -3.20
C ILE A 168 6.25 9.11 -3.33
N LEU A 169 7.26 8.24 -3.16
CA LEU A 169 8.66 8.63 -3.26
C LEU A 169 8.98 9.18 -4.65
N LEU A 170 8.54 8.50 -5.71
CA LEU A 170 8.72 8.93 -7.09
C LEU A 170 8.11 10.30 -7.35
N LEU A 171 6.86 10.53 -6.89
CA LEU A 171 6.18 11.82 -7.02
C LEU A 171 7.03 12.95 -6.42
N LEU A 172 7.59 12.73 -5.23
CA LEU A 172 8.39 13.72 -4.51
C LEU A 172 9.78 13.90 -5.18
N MET A 173 10.40 12.81 -5.63
CA MET A 173 11.72 12.84 -6.30
C MET A 173 11.68 13.46 -7.70
N LYS A 174 10.55 13.44 -8.39
CA LYS A 174 10.36 14.17 -9.67
C LYS A 174 10.37 15.69 -9.52
N SER A 175 10.15 16.20 -8.33
CA SER A 175 10.09 17.64 -8.05
C SER A 175 10.80 18.00 -6.74
N PRO A 176 12.13 17.82 -6.68
CA PRO A 176 12.90 18.06 -5.46
C PRO A 176 12.73 19.50 -4.96
N GLY A 177 12.52 19.65 -3.65
CA GLY A 177 12.29 20.93 -3.00
C GLY A 177 10.85 21.46 -3.08
N ARG A 178 9.99 20.89 -3.96
CA ARG A 178 8.57 21.22 -3.97
C ARG A 178 7.87 20.58 -2.78
N VAL A 179 7.01 21.36 -2.12
CA VAL A 179 6.15 20.87 -1.05
C VAL A 179 4.83 20.38 -1.66
N PHE A 180 4.42 19.20 -1.31
CA PHE A 180 3.13 18.61 -1.69
C PHE A 180 2.28 18.46 -0.42
N SER A 181 1.03 18.92 -0.46
CA SER A 181 0.11 18.66 0.64
C SER A 181 -0.27 17.18 0.70
N ALA A 182 -0.80 16.72 1.83
CA ALA A 182 -1.27 15.34 1.96
C ALA A 182 -2.39 15.04 0.94
N GLU A 183 -3.29 16.00 0.72
CA GLU A 183 -4.35 15.90 -0.28
C GLU A 183 -3.76 15.77 -1.70
N GLU A 184 -2.80 16.63 -2.06
CA GLU A 184 -2.16 16.59 -3.37
C GLU A 184 -1.42 15.26 -3.62
N ILE A 185 -0.72 14.73 -2.60
CA ILE A 185 -0.09 13.41 -2.69
C ILE A 185 -1.15 12.34 -2.90
N TYR A 186 -2.21 12.36 -2.10
CA TYR A 186 -3.29 11.39 -2.22
C TYR A 186 -3.89 11.41 -3.64
N GLU A 187 -4.35 12.57 -4.10
CA GLU A 187 -4.99 12.72 -5.41
C GLU A 187 -4.09 12.27 -6.57
N ARG A 188 -2.79 12.58 -6.51
CA ARG A 188 -1.84 12.19 -7.57
C ARG A 188 -1.45 10.72 -7.54
N VAL A 189 -1.33 10.14 -6.36
CA VAL A 189 -0.90 8.74 -6.20
C VAL A 189 -2.08 7.79 -6.36
N TRP A 190 -3.24 8.12 -5.78
CA TRP A 190 -4.46 7.31 -5.88
C TRP A 190 -5.29 7.64 -7.11
N ASN A 191 -5.05 8.78 -7.77
CA ASN A 191 -5.82 9.29 -8.91
C ASN A 191 -7.32 9.41 -8.61
N GLU A 192 -7.64 9.79 -7.40
CA GLU A 192 -8.98 9.95 -6.83
C GLU A 192 -9.00 11.18 -5.92
N LYS A 193 -10.19 11.76 -5.67
CA LYS A 193 -10.30 12.85 -4.69
C LYS A 193 -9.90 12.36 -3.30
N ALA A 194 -9.20 13.21 -2.57
CA ALA A 194 -8.77 12.90 -1.23
C ALA A 194 -9.97 12.69 -0.29
N ILE A 195 -10.13 11.43 0.18
CA ILE A 195 -11.19 11.05 1.14
C ILE A 195 -10.59 10.94 2.54
N ASN A 196 -9.36 10.46 2.64
CA ASN A 196 -8.64 10.30 3.90
C ASN A 196 -7.15 10.52 3.70
N THR A 197 -6.67 11.64 4.21
CA THR A 197 -5.27 12.06 4.09
C THR A 197 -4.37 11.52 5.20
N ASP A 198 -4.92 10.93 6.26
CA ASP A 198 -4.16 10.38 7.38
C ASP A 198 -3.26 9.23 6.93
N THR A 199 -3.68 8.52 5.89
CA THR A 199 -2.89 7.45 5.26
C THR A 199 -1.54 7.93 4.76
N ILE A 200 -1.46 9.18 4.28
CA ILE A 200 -0.22 9.75 3.76
C ILE A 200 0.85 9.85 4.85
N MET A 201 0.48 10.32 6.03
CA MET A 201 1.42 10.46 7.16
C MET A 201 2.07 9.11 7.51
N VAL A 202 1.31 8.05 7.41
CA VAL A 202 1.77 6.70 7.70
C VAL A 202 2.73 6.19 6.63
N HIS A 203 2.37 6.33 5.35
CA HIS A 203 3.27 5.96 4.25
C HIS A 203 4.58 6.78 4.28
N ILE A 204 4.50 8.07 4.59
CA ILE A 204 5.70 8.92 4.78
C ILE A 204 6.59 8.38 5.90
N ARG A 205 6.00 7.95 7.02
CA ARG A 205 6.76 7.34 8.11
C ARG A 205 7.43 6.04 7.66
N ASN A 206 6.68 5.16 7.02
CA ASN A 206 7.20 3.88 6.54
C ASN A 206 8.31 4.06 5.50
N ILE A 207 8.17 5.02 4.59
CA ILE A 207 9.22 5.37 3.63
C ILE A 207 10.48 5.81 4.40
N ARG A 208 10.35 6.72 5.38
CA ARG A 208 11.50 7.17 6.19
C ARG A 208 12.19 6.03 6.93
N GLU A 209 11.43 5.10 7.51
CA GLU A 209 12.00 3.95 8.19
C GLU A 209 12.86 3.08 7.25
N LYS A 210 12.63 3.16 5.95
CA LYS A 210 13.33 2.38 4.92
C LYS A 210 14.48 3.14 4.25
N ILE A 211 14.34 4.47 4.06
CA ILE A 211 15.35 5.25 3.31
C ILE A 211 16.25 6.14 4.17
N GLU A 212 15.90 6.38 5.44
CA GLU A 212 16.64 7.29 6.31
C GLU A 212 17.45 6.53 7.35
N SER A 213 18.69 6.91 7.55
CA SER A 213 19.51 6.37 8.64
C SER A 213 18.95 6.74 10.03
N CYS A 214 18.27 7.88 10.14
CA CYS A 214 17.55 8.32 11.34
C CYS A 214 16.16 8.87 10.94
N PRO A 215 15.08 8.08 11.04
CA PRO A 215 13.74 8.53 10.64
C PRO A 215 13.21 9.77 11.38
N LYS A 216 13.72 10.02 12.61
CA LYS A 216 13.37 11.20 13.40
C LYS A 216 14.06 12.48 12.92
N GLU A 217 15.23 12.34 12.32
CA GLU A 217 16.03 13.43 11.74
C GLU A 217 16.28 13.14 10.25
N PRO A 218 15.22 13.11 9.43
CA PRO A 218 15.32 12.65 8.06
C PRO A 218 16.25 13.52 7.22
N LYS A 219 17.10 12.91 6.42
CA LYS A 219 17.98 13.55 5.47
C LYS A 219 17.25 13.93 4.19
N TYR A 220 16.49 13.01 3.63
CA TYR A 220 15.87 13.12 2.31
C TYR A 220 14.43 13.64 2.39
N LEU A 221 13.54 12.95 3.12
CA LEU A 221 12.11 13.21 3.13
C LEU A 221 11.72 14.11 4.31
N LYS A 222 11.48 15.40 4.04
CA LYS A 222 11.19 16.43 5.04
C LYS A 222 9.70 16.70 5.20
N VAL A 223 9.28 17.03 6.42
CA VAL A 223 7.97 17.67 6.73
C VAL A 223 8.13 19.18 6.65
N VAL A 224 7.18 19.84 6.02
CA VAL A 224 6.97 21.28 6.14
C VAL A 224 5.70 21.47 6.98
N TRP A 225 5.89 21.82 8.24
CA TRP A 225 4.82 21.88 9.23
C TRP A 225 3.63 22.73 8.76
N GLY A 226 2.43 22.18 8.87
CA GLY A 226 1.20 22.84 8.44
C GLY A 226 1.00 22.93 6.92
N VAL A 227 1.92 22.41 6.10
CA VAL A 227 1.86 22.49 4.63
C VAL A 227 1.89 21.11 3.97
N GLY A 228 2.88 20.26 4.30
CA GLY A 228 2.99 18.94 3.66
C GLY A 228 4.39 18.35 3.70
N TYR A 229 4.78 17.68 2.63
CA TYR A 229 6.00 16.89 2.52
C TYR A 229 6.81 17.26 1.27
N LYS A 230 8.11 17.13 1.34
CA LYS A 230 9.01 17.31 0.21
C LYS A 230 10.21 16.36 0.29
N ILE A 231 10.85 16.09 -0.84
CA ILE A 231 12.23 15.63 -0.88
C ILE A 231 13.14 16.85 -0.93
N GLU A 232 14.23 16.84 -0.16
CA GLU A 232 15.22 17.95 -0.16
C GLU A 232 15.96 17.98 -1.51
N LYS A 233 16.35 19.18 -1.98
CA LYS A 233 17.06 19.31 -3.27
C LYS A 233 18.50 18.81 -3.22
N GLN A 234 19.13 18.97 -2.06
CA GLN A 234 20.49 18.52 -1.79
C GLN A 234 20.47 17.88 -0.40
N ALA A 235 20.85 16.63 -0.33
CA ALA A 235 20.93 15.87 0.90
C ALA A 235 22.38 15.40 1.15
#